data_6049cd7de854651f991a2d2e267a6c44
#
_entry.id   6049cd7de854651f991a2d2e267a6c44
#
_cell.length_a   1.000
_cell.length_b   1.000
_cell.length_c   1.000
_cell.angle_alpha   90.00
_cell.angle_beta   90.00
_cell.angle_gamma   90.00
#
_symmetry.space_group_name_H-M   'P 1'
#
loop_
_entity.id
_entity.type
_entity.pdbx_description
1 polymer ?
#
loop_
_entity_poly.entity_id
_entity_poly.type
_entity_poly.pdbx_seq_one_letter_code
_entity_poly.pdbx_strand_id
1 'polypeptide(L)'
;MRKFVFAFCVGVMAATSSPAQDEPYKNPDLSPQERADDLLKRLTLKEKISLMQNQSPGVERLGIKPYNWWSEALHGVARNGLATVYPITMGMASVFDDKLIEDIYVTVSDEGRAKFHDARRHGRYGRGNEGLTFWNPNVNIFRDPRWGRGQETWGEDPYLTTRMGVAVVRGMQGPADAKYDKTHACAKHYAVHSGPEAKRHSFDVENLEPRDLWETYLPAFKALVQEADVKEVMCAYQRFEGEPCCGSNRLLTQILRDEWGYKHLVVSDCGAISDFFYQGRHETHPDAATSSASAVINGTDLECGVEYAHLDEAVERGLITEHRIDTSLRRLLEARFALGEMDDDALVPWSRISIDTVDCGTHRRMALDVTRKSMVLLHNNGILPLDKGDAGKIAVMGPNAVDSVMQWGNYKGVPAHTYTILEGIRGAIGNVPYEKGCELLDNHVFDSYYNKVSHDGRPGMKATYWNNMEMRGEVAATQELPSPISLSNGGHTVFTSGVGLENFTAVYEGTFRPEVSDK
;
A
#
# COMPACT_ATOMS: atom_id res chain seq x y z
N MET A 1 63.72 -58.30 -21.96
CA MET A 1 63.07 -57.70 -20.78
C MET A 1 63.24 -56.15 -20.82
N ARG A 2 62.23 -55.43 -21.28
CA ARG A 2 62.24 -53.97 -21.27
C ARG A 2 61.39 -53.51 -20.09
N LYS A 3 62.00 -52.77 -19.14
CA LYS A 3 61.31 -52.16 -18.02
C LYS A 3 60.73 -50.83 -18.45
N PHE A 4 59.39 -50.70 -18.40
CA PHE A 4 58.71 -49.42 -18.52
C PHE A 4 58.62 -48.78 -17.15
N VAL A 5 59.14 -47.55 -17.00
CA VAL A 5 58.97 -46.69 -15.82
C VAL A 5 57.80 -45.74 -16.16
N PHE A 6 56.68 -45.84 -15.43
CA PHE A 6 55.61 -44.87 -15.46
C PHE A 6 55.93 -43.73 -14.45
N ALA A 7 56.17 -42.55 -14.97
CA ALA A 7 56.22 -41.33 -14.16
C ALA A 7 54.81 -40.79 -13.98
N PHE A 8 54.31 -40.79 -12.73
CA PHE A 8 53.07 -40.16 -12.34
C PHE A 8 53.35 -38.67 -12.09
N CYS A 9 52.95 -37.77 -13.03
CA CYS A 9 52.91 -36.33 -12.79
C CYS A 9 51.63 -36.04 -11.99
N VAL A 10 51.75 -35.78 -10.71
CA VAL A 10 50.68 -35.16 -9.88
C VAL A 10 50.69 -33.67 -10.21
N GLY A 11 49.82 -33.27 -11.10
CA GLY A 11 49.50 -31.86 -11.35
C GLY A 11 48.75 -31.31 -10.15
N VAL A 12 49.40 -30.54 -9.29
CA VAL A 12 48.75 -29.68 -8.33
C VAL A 12 48.07 -28.56 -9.13
N MET A 13 46.76 -28.68 -9.37
CA MET A 13 45.95 -27.52 -9.78
C MET A 13 45.91 -26.60 -8.59
N ALA A 14 46.75 -25.58 -8.58
CA ALA A 14 46.54 -24.41 -7.75
C ALA A 14 45.26 -23.76 -8.29
N ALA A 15 44.14 -23.96 -7.57
CA ALA A 15 42.96 -23.14 -7.72
C ALA A 15 43.40 -21.71 -7.34
N THR A 16 43.67 -20.89 -8.32
CA THR A 16 43.73 -19.47 -8.15
C THR A 16 42.28 -19.06 -7.80
N SER A 17 41.96 -19.07 -6.52
CA SER A 17 40.87 -18.25 -6.03
C SER A 17 41.23 -16.83 -6.41
N SER A 18 40.59 -16.29 -7.47
CA SER A 18 40.40 -14.84 -7.54
C SER A 18 39.97 -14.43 -6.15
N PRO A 19 40.53 -13.38 -5.56
CA PRO A 19 39.96 -12.86 -4.32
C PRO A 19 38.52 -12.49 -4.70
N ALA A 20 37.58 -13.36 -4.36
CA ALA A 20 36.18 -12.98 -4.26
C ALA A 20 36.24 -11.80 -3.29
N GLN A 21 36.02 -10.63 -3.83
CA GLN A 21 35.99 -9.42 -3.03
C GLN A 21 34.99 -9.75 -1.93
N ASP A 22 35.49 -9.74 -0.70
CA ASP A 22 34.66 -10.08 0.44
C ASP A 22 33.49 -9.08 0.46
N GLU A 23 32.28 -9.56 0.12
CA GLU A 23 31.07 -8.75 0.01
C GLU A 23 30.08 -9.19 1.12
N PRO A 24 30.36 -8.81 2.38
CA PRO A 24 29.55 -9.21 3.53
C PRO A 24 28.07 -8.93 3.36
N TYR A 25 27.69 -7.84 2.65
CA TYR A 25 26.28 -7.54 2.42
C TYR A 25 25.53 -8.62 1.62
N LYS A 26 26.25 -9.47 0.87
CA LYS A 26 25.65 -10.60 0.13
C LYS A 26 25.58 -11.89 0.96
N ASN A 27 26.18 -11.92 2.15
CA ASN A 27 26.16 -13.10 2.98
C ASN A 27 24.87 -13.16 3.82
N PRO A 28 23.93 -14.10 3.54
CA PRO A 28 22.67 -14.21 4.25
C PRO A 28 22.79 -14.71 5.68
N ASP A 29 23.98 -15.17 6.11
CA ASP A 29 24.23 -15.62 7.47
C ASP A 29 24.62 -14.48 8.41
N LEU A 30 24.93 -13.30 7.87
CA LEU A 30 25.16 -12.09 8.65
C LEU A 30 23.82 -11.41 8.99
N SER A 31 23.82 -10.67 10.08
CA SER A 31 22.65 -9.89 10.49
C SER A 31 22.33 -8.78 9.47
N PRO A 32 21.06 -8.35 9.36
CA PRO A 32 20.68 -7.20 8.54
C PRO A 32 21.52 -5.95 8.82
N GLN A 33 21.91 -5.73 10.08
CA GLN A 33 22.75 -4.61 10.52
C GLN A 33 24.17 -4.69 9.94
N GLU A 34 24.83 -5.84 10.06
CA GLU A 34 26.18 -6.05 9.53
C GLU A 34 26.20 -5.90 8.00
N ARG A 35 25.18 -6.42 7.34
CA ARG A 35 25.03 -6.29 5.89
C ARG A 35 24.79 -4.85 5.46
N ALA A 36 23.93 -4.11 6.17
CA ALA A 36 23.67 -2.69 5.92
C ALA A 36 24.94 -1.84 6.12
N ASP A 37 25.71 -2.09 7.18
CA ASP A 37 26.95 -1.39 7.47
C ASP A 37 28.03 -1.61 6.41
N ASP A 38 28.10 -2.80 5.82
CA ASP A 38 29.02 -3.06 4.70
C ASP A 38 28.54 -2.38 3.41
N LEU A 39 27.26 -2.51 3.10
CA LEU A 39 26.70 -1.93 1.87
C LEU A 39 26.80 -0.39 1.85
N LEU A 40 26.54 0.27 2.98
CA LEU A 40 26.67 1.73 3.12
C LEU A 40 28.06 2.25 2.71
N LYS A 41 29.13 1.52 3.06
CA LYS A 41 30.52 1.90 2.72
C LYS A 41 30.81 1.81 1.22
N ARG A 42 29.99 1.09 0.48
CA ARG A 42 30.16 0.86 -0.96
C ARG A 42 29.35 1.81 -1.82
N LEU A 43 28.35 2.51 -1.24
CA LEU A 43 27.48 3.44 -1.92
C LEU A 43 28.11 4.83 -2.02
N THR A 44 27.98 5.47 -3.16
CA THR A 44 28.25 6.90 -3.33
C THR A 44 27.13 7.73 -2.72
N LEU A 45 27.39 8.99 -2.36
CA LEU A 45 26.36 9.90 -1.82
C LEU A 45 25.11 9.94 -2.73
N LYS A 46 25.29 10.00 -4.03
CA LYS A 46 24.20 10.06 -5.01
C LYS A 46 23.34 8.78 -4.99
N GLU A 47 23.97 7.62 -4.89
CA GLU A 47 23.28 6.34 -4.74
C GLU A 47 22.54 6.25 -3.41
N LYS A 48 23.17 6.70 -2.30
CA LYS A 48 22.54 6.77 -0.99
C LYS A 48 21.24 7.57 -1.02
N ILE A 49 21.29 8.77 -1.56
CA ILE A 49 20.15 9.68 -1.70
C ILE A 49 19.04 9.04 -2.55
N SER A 50 19.40 8.43 -3.68
CA SER A 50 18.42 7.81 -4.57
C SER A 50 17.67 6.63 -3.91
N LEU A 51 18.31 5.91 -3.00
CA LEU A 51 17.71 4.79 -2.26
C LEU A 51 16.78 5.25 -1.13
N MET A 52 16.78 6.54 -0.76
CA MET A 52 15.90 7.11 0.27
C MET A 52 14.57 7.64 -0.28
N GLN A 53 14.24 7.37 -1.52
CA GLN A 53 12.96 7.68 -2.13
C GLN A 53 12.10 6.43 -2.26
N ASN A 54 10.78 6.58 -2.22
CA ASN A 54 9.86 5.44 -2.29
C ASN A 54 10.01 4.63 -3.58
N GLN A 55 10.37 5.25 -4.70
CA GLN A 55 10.79 4.60 -5.94
C GLN A 55 12.32 4.46 -5.95
N SER A 56 12.84 3.57 -5.12
CA SER A 56 14.29 3.33 -5.05
C SER A 56 14.79 2.68 -6.34
N PRO A 57 15.67 3.33 -7.11
CA PRO A 57 16.27 2.70 -8.28
C PRO A 57 17.21 1.57 -7.86
N GLY A 58 17.57 0.71 -8.81
CA GLY A 58 18.62 -0.28 -8.57
C GLY A 58 20.00 0.36 -8.55
N VAL A 59 20.96 -0.33 -7.95
CA VAL A 59 22.39 -0.04 -8.06
C VAL A 59 23.07 -1.24 -8.73
N GLU A 60 23.09 -1.22 -10.07
CA GLU A 60 23.47 -2.38 -10.90
C GLU A 60 24.86 -2.92 -10.55
N ARG A 61 25.86 -2.02 -10.36
CA ARG A 61 27.23 -2.41 -10.00
C ARG A 61 27.33 -3.18 -8.67
N LEU A 62 26.33 -3.07 -7.79
CA LEU A 62 26.24 -3.80 -6.53
C LEU A 62 25.15 -4.91 -6.57
N GLY A 63 24.54 -5.13 -7.72
CA GLY A 63 23.50 -6.16 -7.90
C GLY A 63 22.17 -5.83 -7.21
N ILE A 64 21.99 -4.58 -6.75
CA ILE A 64 20.76 -4.14 -6.08
C ILE A 64 19.69 -3.88 -7.14
N LYS A 65 18.56 -4.55 -7.00
CA LYS A 65 17.40 -4.36 -7.89
C LYS A 65 16.57 -3.14 -7.48
N PRO A 66 15.83 -2.52 -8.42
CA PRO A 66 14.85 -1.49 -8.08
C PRO A 66 13.82 -2.03 -7.08
N TYR A 67 13.42 -1.18 -6.15
CA TYR A 67 12.39 -1.49 -5.16
C TYR A 67 11.43 -0.32 -5.00
N ASN A 68 10.13 -0.60 -4.88
CA ASN A 68 9.14 0.41 -4.55
C ASN A 68 8.57 0.13 -3.17
N TRP A 69 8.69 1.12 -2.28
CA TRP A 69 8.27 1.01 -0.90
C TRP A 69 6.74 1.15 -0.74
N TRP A 70 6.07 1.72 -1.74
CA TRP A 70 4.65 1.97 -1.65
C TRP A 70 3.85 0.73 -2.01
N SER A 71 3.31 0.06 -1.03
CA SER A 71 2.21 -0.90 -1.16
C SER A 71 1.15 -0.60 -0.11
N GLU A 72 -0.09 -1.00 -0.39
CA GLU A 72 -1.22 -0.77 0.49
C GLU A 72 -1.99 -2.06 0.73
N ALA A 73 -2.49 -2.25 1.96
CA ALA A 73 -3.30 -3.40 2.31
C ALA A 73 -4.30 -3.06 3.42
N LEU A 74 -5.07 -1.99 3.23
CA LEU A 74 -6.03 -1.53 4.23
C LEU A 74 -7.02 -2.62 4.65
N HIS A 75 -7.57 -3.37 3.69
CA HIS A 75 -8.50 -4.48 3.92
C HIS A 75 -8.38 -5.56 2.82
N GLY A 76 -7.16 -5.93 2.51
CA GLY A 76 -6.71 -6.80 1.43
C GLY A 76 -5.65 -6.10 0.59
N VAL A 77 -4.82 -6.85 -0.16
CA VAL A 77 -3.77 -6.27 -1.00
C VAL A 77 -4.38 -5.33 -2.03
N ALA A 78 -3.98 -4.06 -1.98
CA ALA A 78 -4.61 -3.00 -2.76
C ALA A 78 -3.82 -2.66 -4.03
N ARG A 79 -4.52 -2.13 -5.04
CA ARG A 79 -3.96 -1.55 -6.28
C ARG A 79 -3.00 -2.47 -7.05
N ASN A 80 -3.10 -3.77 -6.79
CA ASN A 80 -2.32 -4.82 -7.44
C ASN A 80 -3.25 -5.93 -7.97
N GLY A 81 -4.34 -5.55 -8.63
CA GLY A 81 -5.29 -6.42 -9.31
C GLY A 81 -6.08 -7.33 -8.40
N LEU A 82 -6.24 -8.60 -8.81
CA LEU A 82 -7.01 -9.59 -8.06
C LEU A 82 -6.49 -9.74 -6.65
N ALA A 83 -7.37 -9.64 -5.66
CA ALA A 83 -7.08 -9.91 -4.25
C ALA A 83 -8.37 -10.20 -3.50
N THR A 84 -8.27 -10.89 -2.37
CA THR A 84 -9.38 -10.96 -1.42
C THR A 84 -9.65 -9.58 -0.86
N VAL A 85 -10.90 -9.12 -0.93
CA VAL A 85 -11.34 -7.84 -0.36
C VAL A 85 -12.20 -8.15 0.86
N TYR A 86 -11.72 -7.73 2.02
CA TYR A 86 -12.43 -7.82 3.30
C TYR A 86 -13.32 -6.60 3.52
N PRO A 87 -14.25 -6.60 4.49
CA PRO A 87 -14.94 -5.38 4.89
C PRO A 87 -13.95 -4.26 5.23
N ILE A 88 -14.36 -3.00 5.08
CA ILE A 88 -13.54 -1.87 5.51
C ILE A 88 -13.22 -1.99 7.01
N THR A 89 -12.12 -1.39 7.43
CA THR A 89 -11.57 -1.53 8.79
C THR A 89 -12.57 -1.20 9.88
N MET A 90 -13.42 -0.19 9.70
CA MET A 90 -14.47 0.17 10.65
C MET A 90 -15.52 -0.95 10.80
N GLY A 91 -15.89 -1.61 9.70
CA GLY A 91 -16.75 -2.79 9.73
C GLY A 91 -16.07 -3.97 10.42
N MET A 92 -14.77 -4.19 10.15
CA MET A 92 -14.00 -5.22 10.86
C MET A 92 -13.85 -4.91 12.37
N ALA A 93 -13.72 -3.65 12.77
CA ALA A 93 -13.64 -3.25 14.17
C ALA A 93 -14.90 -3.66 14.97
N SER A 94 -16.07 -3.62 14.33
CA SER A 94 -17.35 -3.96 14.99
C SER A 94 -17.49 -5.43 15.40
N VAL A 95 -16.57 -6.31 14.99
CA VAL A 95 -16.53 -7.71 15.46
C VAL A 95 -15.95 -7.87 16.86
N PHE A 96 -15.17 -6.91 17.36
CA PHE A 96 -14.48 -6.96 18.67
C PHE A 96 -13.65 -8.22 18.89
N ASP A 97 -13.00 -8.75 17.83
CA ASP A 97 -12.24 -10.01 17.82
C ASP A 97 -10.87 -9.75 17.18
N ASP A 98 -9.89 -9.34 17.99
CA ASP A 98 -8.54 -9.02 17.54
C ASP A 98 -7.80 -10.25 16.99
N LYS A 99 -8.10 -11.46 17.49
CA LYS A 99 -7.52 -12.69 16.93
C LYS A 99 -8.01 -12.96 15.51
N LEU A 100 -9.29 -12.75 15.23
CA LEU A 100 -9.83 -12.87 13.87
C LEU A 100 -9.16 -11.84 12.94
N ILE A 101 -8.94 -10.63 13.41
CA ILE A 101 -8.24 -9.59 12.62
C ILE A 101 -6.80 -10.02 12.34
N GLU A 102 -6.07 -10.53 13.32
CA GLU A 102 -4.72 -11.07 13.08
C GLU A 102 -4.74 -12.17 12.01
N ASP A 103 -5.66 -13.14 12.11
CA ASP A 103 -5.77 -14.23 11.14
C ASP A 103 -6.11 -13.73 9.71
N ILE A 104 -6.94 -12.70 9.58
CA ILE A 104 -7.22 -12.03 8.31
C ILE A 104 -5.92 -11.44 7.73
N TYR A 105 -5.15 -10.72 8.53
CA TYR A 105 -3.93 -10.08 8.02
C TYR A 105 -2.78 -11.07 7.79
N VAL A 106 -2.82 -12.26 8.38
CA VAL A 106 -1.98 -13.38 7.95
C VAL A 106 -2.29 -13.76 6.50
N THR A 107 -3.57 -13.85 6.10
CA THR A 107 -3.93 -14.16 4.72
C THR A 107 -3.59 -13.00 3.76
N VAL A 108 -3.75 -11.76 4.20
CA VAL A 108 -3.37 -10.58 3.42
C VAL A 108 -1.86 -10.57 3.13
N SER A 109 -1.03 -10.86 4.14
CA SER A 109 0.42 -10.95 3.95
C SER A 109 0.83 -12.16 3.11
N ASP A 110 0.08 -13.28 3.13
CA ASP A 110 0.28 -14.41 2.20
C ASP A 110 0.05 -13.98 0.75
N GLU A 111 -1.05 -13.28 0.47
CA GLU A 111 -1.32 -12.74 -0.87
C GLU A 111 -0.26 -11.72 -1.30
N GLY A 112 0.20 -10.86 -0.39
CA GLY A 112 1.28 -9.91 -0.64
C GLY A 112 2.57 -10.61 -1.07
N ARG A 113 2.98 -11.65 -0.33
CA ARG A 113 4.17 -12.46 -0.66
C ARG A 113 4.01 -13.23 -1.96
N ALA A 114 2.85 -13.85 -2.20
CA ALA A 114 2.56 -14.57 -3.42
C ALA A 114 2.74 -13.68 -4.67
N LYS A 115 2.18 -12.48 -4.62
CA LYS A 115 2.28 -11.47 -5.71
C LYS A 115 3.70 -10.96 -5.90
N PHE A 116 4.41 -10.64 -4.83
CA PHE A 116 5.79 -10.18 -4.88
C PHE A 116 6.71 -11.20 -5.56
N HIS A 117 6.67 -12.46 -5.12
CA HIS A 117 7.51 -13.50 -5.71
C HIS A 117 7.07 -13.88 -7.13
N ASP A 118 5.77 -13.77 -7.44
CA ASP A 118 5.29 -13.92 -8.82
C ASP A 118 5.85 -12.82 -9.73
N ALA A 119 5.81 -11.57 -9.30
CA ALA A 119 6.41 -10.45 -10.03
C ALA A 119 7.90 -10.69 -10.31
N ARG A 120 8.67 -11.11 -9.29
CA ARG A 120 10.10 -11.43 -9.43
C ARG A 120 10.37 -12.55 -10.42
N ARG A 121 9.59 -13.63 -10.38
CA ARG A 121 9.71 -14.75 -11.35
C ARG A 121 9.50 -14.31 -12.80
N HIS A 122 8.71 -13.24 -13.00
CA HIS A 122 8.48 -12.62 -14.31
C HIS A 122 9.41 -11.45 -14.61
N GLY A 123 10.47 -11.23 -13.81
CA GLY A 123 11.46 -10.18 -14.02
C GLY A 123 10.95 -8.76 -13.72
N ARG A 124 9.83 -8.61 -13.04
CA ARG A 124 9.29 -7.31 -12.63
C ARG A 124 9.87 -6.89 -11.28
N TYR A 125 10.43 -5.68 -11.24
CA TYR A 125 11.03 -5.07 -10.05
C TYR A 125 10.67 -3.59 -9.96
N GLY A 126 10.50 -3.07 -8.76
CA GLY A 126 10.35 -1.63 -8.51
C GLY A 126 9.02 -1.02 -8.94
N ARG A 127 8.01 -1.82 -9.29
CA ARG A 127 6.65 -1.30 -9.56
C ARG A 127 5.92 -0.99 -8.26
N GLY A 128 5.16 0.09 -8.27
CA GLY A 128 4.28 0.46 -7.15
C GLY A 128 3.26 -0.65 -6.85
N ASN A 129 2.99 -0.85 -5.58
CA ASN A 129 2.07 -1.86 -5.04
C ASN A 129 2.49 -3.34 -5.29
N GLU A 130 3.73 -3.58 -5.71
CA GLU A 130 4.31 -4.93 -5.84
C GLU A 130 5.40 -5.20 -4.78
N GLY A 131 5.63 -4.27 -3.82
CA GLY A 131 6.60 -4.43 -2.73
C GLY A 131 6.06 -5.21 -1.53
N LEU A 132 6.90 -5.31 -0.49
CA LEU A 132 6.61 -6.04 0.76
C LEU A 132 6.38 -5.10 1.95
N THR A 133 6.42 -3.81 1.72
CA THR A 133 6.24 -2.74 2.70
C THR A 133 4.84 -2.14 2.50
N PHE A 134 3.94 -2.45 3.44
CA PHE A 134 2.52 -2.11 3.32
C PHE A 134 2.16 -0.96 4.27
N TRP A 135 1.70 0.15 3.72
CA TRP A 135 1.41 1.35 4.50
C TRP A 135 0.03 1.28 5.18
N ASN A 136 -0.10 0.33 6.06
CA ASN A 136 -1.22 0.09 6.97
C ASN A 136 -0.71 -0.53 8.29
N PRO A 137 -1.44 -0.40 9.41
CA PRO A 137 -2.79 0.14 9.59
C PRO A 137 -2.84 1.67 9.74
N ASN A 138 -3.98 2.26 9.37
CA ASN A 138 -4.35 3.61 9.78
C ASN A 138 -4.95 3.54 11.19
N VAL A 139 -4.22 4.04 12.18
CA VAL A 139 -4.63 4.06 13.60
C VAL A 139 -5.01 5.46 14.10
N ASN A 140 -5.33 6.37 13.19
CA ASN A 140 -5.89 7.66 13.57
C ASN A 140 -7.30 7.49 14.14
N ILE A 141 -7.66 8.37 15.07
CA ILE A 141 -8.98 8.34 15.71
C ILE A 141 -10.02 9.07 14.86
N PHE A 142 -11.11 8.39 14.55
CA PHE A 142 -12.22 8.95 13.78
C PHE A 142 -13.14 9.77 14.68
N ARG A 143 -12.81 11.03 14.91
CA ARG A 143 -13.52 11.92 15.85
C ARG A 143 -14.58 12.82 15.20
N ASP A 144 -14.57 12.97 13.88
CA ASP A 144 -15.49 13.86 13.16
C ASP A 144 -15.95 13.19 11.85
N PRO A 145 -17.28 12.98 11.63
CA PRO A 145 -17.79 12.30 10.44
C PRO A 145 -17.54 13.06 9.13
N ARG A 146 -17.14 14.34 9.18
CA ARG A 146 -16.79 15.14 8.00
C ARG A 146 -15.37 14.84 7.51
N TRP A 147 -14.56 14.14 8.28
CA TRP A 147 -13.22 13.76 7.84
C TRP A 147 -13.29 12.70 6.73
N GLY A 148 -12.80 13.01 5.53
CA GLY A 148 -12.91 12.17 4.34
C GLY A 148 -12.22 10.81 4.41
N ARG A 149 -11.27 10.62 5.34
CA ARG A 149 -10.51 9.37 5.53
C ARG A 149 -10.99 8.53 6.73
N GLY A 150 -12.10 8.89 7.34
CA GLY A 150 -12.66 8.16 8.49
C GLY A 150 -12.88 6.68 8.21
N GLN A 151 -13.30 6.32 6.99
CA GLN A 151 -13.49 4.93 6.57
C GLN A 151 -12.23 4.06 6.62
N GLU A 152 -11.04 4.65 6.63
CA GLU A 152 -9.77 3.93 6.69
C GLU A 152 -9.40 3.54 8.13
N THR A 153 -10.15 4.00 9.14
CA THR A 153 -9.82 3.85 10.55
C THR A 153 -10.58 2.71 11.22
N TRP A 154 -10.22 2.42 12.46
CA TRP A 154 -10.86 1.41 13.31
C TRP A 154 -11.96 2.00 14.20
N GLY A 155 -12.32 3.28 13.99
CA GLY A 155 -13.35 4.00 14.72
C GLY A 155 -12.82 5.08 15.66
N GLU A 156 -13.61 5.41 16.68
CA GLU A 156 -13.35 6.54 17.58
C GLU A 156 -12.71 6.14 18.92
N ASP A 157 -12.74 4.85 19.26
CA ASP A 157 -12.22 4.36 20.54
C ASP A 157 -10.71 4.07 20.47
N PRO A 158 -9.86 4.70 21.32
CA PRO A 158 -8.42 4.51 21.30
C PRO A 158 -7.99 3.08 21.67
N TYR A 159 -8.71 2.42 22.59
CA TYR A 159 -8.37 1.06 23.01
C TYR A 159 -8.69 0.04 21.91
N LEU A 160 -9.89 0.11 21.32
CA LEU A 160 -10.28 -0.75 20.21
C LEU A 160 -9.31 -0.57 19.03
N THR A 161 -9.03 0.69 18.66
CA THR A 161 -8.04 1.01 17.61
C THR A 161 -6.67 0.41 17.93
N THR A 162 -6.24 0.47 19.18
CA THR A 162 -4.98 -0.14 19.64
C THR A 162 -4.99 -1.65 19.43
N ARG A 163 -6.00 -2.36 19.90
CA ARG A 163 -6.06 -3.83 19.80
C ARG A 163 -6.10 -4.30 18.35
N MET A 164 -6.94 -3.66 17.53
CA MET A 164 -7.03 -3.95 16.09
C MET A 164 -5.72 -3.64 15.36
N GLY A 165 -5.11 -2.51 15.66
CA GLY A 165 -3.82 -2.12 15.07
C GLY A 165 -2.69 -3.12 15.39
N VAL A 166 -2.57 -3.57 16.65
CA VAL A 166 -1.61 -4.59 17.07
C VAL A 166 -1.84 -5.91 16.33
N ALA A 167 -3.10 -6.32 16.18
CA ALA A 167 -3.46 -7.54 15.45
C ALA A 167 -3.07 -7.45 13.97
N VAL A 168 -3.31 -6.30 13.32
CA VAL A 168 -2.87 -6.05 11.93
C VAL A 168 -1.37 -6.20 11.79
N VAL A 169 -0.60 -5.53 12.65
CA VAL A 169 0.88 -5.57 12.59
C VAL A 169 1.39 -7.00 12.72
N ARG A 170 0.89 -7.76 13.70
CA ARG A 170 1.30 -9.15 13.92
C ARG A 170 0.97 -10.05 12.73
N GLY A 171 -0.25 -9.95 12.19
CA GLY A 171 -0.67 -10.71 11.02
C GLY A 171 0.13 -10.38 9.76
N MET A 172 0.48 -9.11 9.57
CA MET A 172 1.30 -8.67 8.44
C MET A 172 2.75 -9.13 8.56
N GLN A 173 3.39 -8.91 9.69
CA GLN A 173 4.84 -9.09 9.85
C GLN A 173 5.25 -10.56 10.06
N GLY A 174 4.30 -11.42 10.44
CA GLY A 174 4.56 -12.84 10.72
C GLY A 174 5.23 -13.08 12.07
N PRO A 175 5.75 -14.30 12.32
CA PRO A 175 6.36 -14.65 13.60
C PRO A 175 7.61 -13.82 13.90
N ALA A 176 7.72 -13.31 15.13
CA ALA A 176 8.81 -12.44 15.56
C ALA A 176 10.19 -13.14 15.61
N ASP A 177 10.23 -14.47 15.65
CA ASP A 177 11.43 -15.30 15.64
C ASP A 177 11.83 -15.81 14.24
N ALA A 178 11.09 -15.40 13.19
CA ALA A 178 11.42 -15.77 11.83
C ALA A 178 12.73 -15.10 11.38
N LYS A 179 13.56 -15.84 10.62
CA LYS A 179 14.80 -15.28 10.03
C LYS A 179 14.51 -14.09 9.10
N TYR A 180 13.41 -14.16 8.37
CA TYR A 180 12.96 -13.11 7.47
C TYR A 180 11.55 -12.67 7.86
N ASP A 181 11.36 -11.38 8.00
CA ASP A 181 10.03 -10.80 8.19
C ASP A 181 9.12 -11.17 7.01
N LYS A 182 7.84 -11.43 7.30
CA LYS A 182 6.91 -11.82 6.22
C LYS A 182 6.57 -10.63 5.32
N THR A 183 6.12 -9.53 5.89
CA THR A 183 5.98 -8.21 5.26
C THR A 183 6.22 -7.16 6.33
N HIS A 184 6.37 -5.91 5.95
CA HIS A 184 6.36 -4.81 6.91
C HIS A 184 5.00 -4.12 6.93
N ALA A 185 4.53 -3.81 8.14
CA ALA A 185 3.39 -2.95 8.40
C ALA A 185 3.86 -1.53 8.74
N CYS A 186 3.02 -0.53 8.50
CA CYS A 186 3.31 0.87 8.74
C CYS A 186 2.19 1.53 9.55
N ALA A 187 2.51 1.97 10.76
CA ALA A 187 1.58 2.74 11.60
C ALA A 187 1.39 4.15 11.04
N LYS A 188 0.18 4.51 10.66
CA LYS A 188 -0.09 5.82 10.06
C LYS A 188 -1.35 6.48 10.58
N HIS A 189 -1.43 7.79 10.51
CA HIS A 189 -0.42 8.82 10.18
C HIS A 189 -0.01 9.51 11.48
N TYR A 190 1.26 9.49 11.80
CA TYR A 190 1.81 9.94 13.08
C TYR A 190 2.11 11.43 13.08
N ALA A 191 1.42 12.28 13.87
CA ALA A 191 0.32 11.95 14.75
C ALA A 191 -0.79 13.01 14.66
N VAL A 192 -1.93 12.72 15.30
CA VAL A 192 -3.10 13.64 15.39
C VAL A 192 -3.67 14.01 14.01
N HIS A 193 -3.66 13.09 13.06
CA HIS A 193 -4.13 13.28 11.70
C HIS A 193 -5.62 12.91 11.54
N SER A 194 -6.51 13.75 12.05
CA SER A 194 -7.97 13.66 11.84
C SER A 194 -8.60 15.06 11.79
N GLY A 195 -7.88 15.96 11.14
CA GLY A 195 -8.29 17.35 10.94
C GLY A 195 -9.15 17.55 9.69
N PRO A 196 -9.42 18.81 9.33
CA PRO A 196 -10.23 19.12 8.16
C PRO A 196 -9.55 18.65 6.88
N GLU A 197 -10.20 17.76 6.13
CA GLU A 197 -9.61 17.16 4.91
C GLU A 197 -9.20 18.20 3.87
N ALA A 198 -9.99 19.27 3.69
CA ALA A 198 -9.67 20.36 2.76
C ALA A 198 -8.40 21.15 3.13
N LYS A 199 -7.92 21.02 4.36
CA LYS A 199 -6.72 21.71 4.87
C LYS A 199 -5.62 20.74 5.32
N ARG A 200 -5.69 19.46 4.99
CA ARG A 200 -4.74 18.45 5.50
C ARG A 200 -3.26 18.81 5.25
N HIS A 201 -2.97 19.58 4.21
CA HIS A 201 -1.64 20.04 3.85
C HIS A 201 -1.20 21.37 4.50
N SER A 202 -2.05 22.00 5.30
CA SER A 202 -1.77 23.34 5.81
C SER A 202 -2.18 23.59 7.25
N PHE A 203 -3.08 22.76 7.83
CA PHE A 203 -3.52 23.02 9.21
C PHE A 203 -2.42 22.72 10.24
N ASP A 204 -2.53 23.35 11.39
CA ASP A 204 -1.67 23.12 12.54
C ASP A 204 -2.51 22.62 13.72
N VAL A 205 -2.00 21.62 14.42
CA VAL A 205 -2.59 21.17 15.68
C VAL A 205 -2.03 22.02 16.80
N GLU A 206 -2.70 23.12 17.07
CA GLU A 206 -2.34 24.06 18.14
C GLU A 206 -3.18 23.82 19.40
N ASN A 207 -2.60 24.08 20.55
CA ASN A 207 -3.29 24.06 21.85
C ASN A 207 -4.01 22.73 22.15
N LEU A 208 -3.46 21.61 21.70
CA LEU A 208 -3.99 20.30 22.10
C LEU A 208 -3.68 20.05 23.58
N GLU A 209 -4.71 19.72 24.36
CA GLU A 209 -4.52 19.36 25.76
C GLU A 209 -3.59 18.13 25.88
N PRO A 210 -2.58 18.16 26.77
CA PRO A 210 -1.68 17.02 26.94
C PRO A 210 -2.39 15.69 27.20
N ARG A 211 -3.50 15.74 27.91
CA ARG A 211 -4.32 14.55 28.18
C ARG A 211 -4.87 13.95 26.89
N ASP A 212 -5.40 14.75 25.98
CA ASP A 212 -5.94 14.29 24.70
C ASP A 212 -4.84 13.67 23.83
N LEU A 213 -3.65 14.28 23.82
CA LEU A 213 -2.51 13.73 23.11
C LEU A 213 -2.15 12.32 23.64
N TRP A 214 -2.00 12.18 24.95
CA TRP A 214 -1.48 10.96 25.58
C TRP A 214 -2.53 9.86 25.82
N GLU A 215 -3.81 10.19 25.95
CA GLU A 215 -4.88 9.24 26.23
C GLU A 215 -5.72 8.90 24.98
N THR A 216 -5.68 9.74 23.93
CA THR A 216 -6.50 9.54 22.71
C THR A 216 -5.66 9.30 21.48
N TYR A 217 -4.70 10.17 21.16
CA TYR A 217 -4.04 10.14 19.85
C TYR A 217 -2.79 9.29 19.78
N LEU A 218 -2.04 9.15 20.86
CA LEU A 218 -0.78 8.40 20.88
C LEU A 218 -0.88 6.92 21.32
N PRO A 219 -1.88 6.45 22.07
CA PRO A 219 -1.88 5.11 22.63
C PRO A 219 -1.73 4.00 21.59
N ALA A 220 -2.44 4.11 20.46
CA ALA A 220 -2.34 3.10 19.40
C ALA A 220 -0.92 3.05 18.81
N PHE A 221 -0.33 4.17 18.47
CA PHE A 221 1.05 4.21 17.96
C PHE A 221 2.05 3.63 18.96
N LYS A 222 1.94 3.99 20.23
CA LYS A 222 2.80 3.46 21.30
C LYS A 222 2.72 1.93 21.38
N ALA A 223 1.53 1.39 21.37
CA ALA A 223 1.32 -0.06 21.42
C ALA A 223 1.84 -0.78 20.16
N LEU A 224 1.63 -0.20 18.96
CA LEU A 224 2.18 -0.78 17.73
C LEU A 224 3.71 -0.82 17.77
N VAL A 225 4.36 0.18 18.36
CA VAL A 225 5.80 0.23 18.55
C VAL A 225 6.26 -0.79 19.61
N GLN A 226 5.64 -0.77 20.80
CA GLN A 226 6.18 -1.49 21.97
C GLN A 226 5.65 -2.93 22.11
N GLU A 227 4.43 -3.24 21.64
CA GLU A 227 3.82 -4.56 21.73
C GLU A 227 3.94 -5.39 20.45
N ALA A 228 3.95 -4.72 19.27
CA ALA A 228 3.93 -5.39 17.98
C ALA A 228 5.20 -5.17 17.16
N ASP A 229 6.14 -4.36 17.62
CA ASP A 229 7.42 -4.05 16.94
C ASP A 229 7.21 -3.65 15.47
N VAL A 230 6.26 -2.70 15.25
CA VAL A 230 5.93 -2.24 13.90
C VAL A 230 7.17 -1.73 13.16
N LYS A 231 7.38 -2.20 11.93
CA LYS A 231 8.63 -1.94 11.18
C LYS A 231 8.65 -0.58 10.49
N GLU A 232 7.49 0.04 10.29
CA GLU A 232 7.42 1.36 9.69
C GLU A 232 6.43 2.26 10.45
N VAL A 233 6.74 3.55 10.49
CA VAL A 233 5.84 4.61 10.96
C VAL A 233 5.78 5.68 9.88
N MET A 234 4.58 6.10 9.51
CA MET A 234 4.40 7.19 8.55
C MET A 234 4.03 8.47 9.26
N CYS A 235 4.84 9.52 9.11
CA CYS A 235 4.52 10.84 9.63
C CYS A 235 3.43 11.53 8.78
N ALA A 236 2.62 12.34 9.45
CA ALA A 236 1.42 12.95 8.86
C ALA A 236 1.73 14.21 8.04
N TYR A 237 0.76 14.63 7.21
CA TYR A 237 0.89 15.82 6.37
C TYR A 237 0.99 17.14 7.14
N GLN A 238 0.17 17.31 8.18
CA GLN A 238 -0.01 18.60 8.85
C GLN A 238 1.14 18.98 9.77
N ARG A 239 1.03 20.16 10.37
CA ARG A 239 1.88 20.59 11.47
C ARG A 239 1.32 20.13 12.81
N PHE A 240 2.22 20.05 13.79
CA PHE A 240 1.93 19.85 15.19
C PHE A 240 2.74 20.86 16.01
N GLU A 241 2.04 21.77 16.69
CA GLU A 241 2.66 22.86 17.49
C GLU A 241 3.67 23.68 16.66
N GLY A 242 3.32 24.01 15.42
CA GLY A 242 4.13 24.80 14.50
C GLY A 242 5.16 24.00 13.69
N GLU A 243 5.53 22.77 14.09
CA GLU A 243 6.46 21.92 13.39
C GLU A 243 5.73 21.03 12.37
N PRO A 244 6.20 20.88 11.11
CA PRO A 244 5.72 19.83 10.23
C PRO A 244 5.86 18.45 10.89
N CYS A 245 4.84 17.60 10.90
CA CYS A 245 4.93 16.29 11.54
C CYS A 245 6.13 15.47 11.02
N CYS A 246 6.43 15.55 9.71
CA CYS A 246 7.57 14.85 9.11
C CYS A 246 8.93 15.54 9.37
N GLY A 247 8.95 16.66 10.05
CA GLY A 247 10.14 17.38 10.51
C GLY A 247 10.11 17.66 12.01
N SER A 248 9.19 17.07 12.75
CA SER A 248 9.03 17.37 14.18
C SER A 248 10.04 16.61 15.03
N ASN A 249 10.93 17.37 15.68
CA ASN A 249 11.84 16.80 16.66
C ASN A 249 11.08 16.22 17.86
N ARG A 250 10.00 16.86 18.29
CA ARG A 250 9.19 16.38 19.42
C ARG A 250 8.55 15.04 19.13
N LEU A 251 7.87 14.91 18.00
CA LEU A 251 7.16 13.68 17.64
C LEU A 251 8.14 12.55 17.28
N LEU A 252 9.05 12.78 16.33
CA LEU A 252 9.84 11.72 15.72
C LEU A 252 11.08 11.34 16.56
N THR A 253 11.74 12.32 17.19
CA THR A 253 12.94 12.05 17.99
C THR A 253 12.59 11.81 19.44
N GLN A 254 12.02 12.80 20.13
CA GLN A 254 11.83 12.73 21.58
C GLN A 254 10.81 11.66 21.99
N ILE A 255 9.61 11.64 21.37
CA ILE A 255 8.56 10.70 21.75
C ILE A 255 8.80 9.33 21.10
N LEU A 256 8.89 9.29 19.76
CA LEU A 256 8.93 8.01 19.04
C LEU A 256 10.23 7.24 19.32
N ARG A 257 11.40 7.89 19.17
CA ARG A 257 12.70 7.21 19.29
C ARG A 257 13.22 7.16 20.71
N ASP A 258 13.28 8.29 21.40
CA ASP A 258 13.93 8.36 22.72
C ASP A 258 13.05 7.76 23.82
N GLU A 259 11.75 8.13 23.86
CA GLU A 259 10.85 7.65 24.92
C GLU A 259 10.33 6.23 24.65
N TRP A 260 9.89 5.93 23.39
CA TRP A 260 9.31 4.62 23.08
C TRP A 260 10.34 3.60 22.58
N GLY A 261 11.56 4.03 22.27
CA GLY A 261 12.65 3.16 21.85
C GLY A 261 12.54 2.66 20.40
N TYR A 262 11.82 3.37 19.53
CA TYR A 262 11.62 2.97 18.15
C TYR A 262 12.93 2.97 17.35
N LYS A 263 13.26 1.86 16.70
CA LYS A 263 14.54 1.65 16.00
C LYS A 263 14.42 1.57 14.48
N HIS A 264 13.22 1.31 13.98
CA HIS A 264 12.97 1.08 12.56
C HIS A 264 12.78 2.39 11.79
N LEU A 265 12.37 2.30 10.53
CA LEU A 265 12.29 3.44 9.62
C LEU A 265 11.01 4.27 9.83
N VAL A 266 11.13 5.56 9.52
CA VAL A 266 10.01 6.49 9.37
C VAL A 266 9.91 6.91 7.91
N VAL A 267 8.72 6.79 7.33
CA VAL A 267 8.40 7.26 5.99
C VAL A 267 7.54 8.52 6.04
N SER A 268 7.74 9.45 5.10
CA SER A 268 6.83 10.58 4.95
C SER A 268 5.53 10.16 4.27
N ASP A 269 4.41 10.79 4.60
CA ASP A 269 3.25 10.75 3.71
C ASP A 269 3.61 11.41 2.36
N CYS A 270 2.90 11.01 1.28
CA CYS A 270 3.31 11.34 -0.08
C CYS A 270 3.22 12.85 -0.37
N GLY A 271 4.37 13.47 -0.65
CA GLY A 271 4.50 14.91 -0.85
C GLY A 271 4.51 15.74 0.44
N ALA A 272 4.56 15.12 1.63
CA ALA A 272 4.55 15.85 2.89
C ALA A 272 5.79 16.74 3.10
N ILE A 273 6.93 16.39 2.52
CA ILE A 273 8.14 17.23 2.60
C ILE A 273 8.00 18.50 1.76
N SER A 274 7.32 18.41 0.60
CA SER A 274 6.99 19.59 -0.22
C SER A 274 6.11 20.60 0.54
N ASP A 275 5.27 20.11 1.46
CA ASP A 275 4.40 20.98 2.26
C ASP A 275 5.17 21.96 3.14
N PHE A 276 6.42 21.64 3.53
CA PHE A 276 7.22 22.50 4.39
C PHE A 276 7.48 23.89 3.78
N PHE A 277 7.62 23.98 2.44
CA PHE A 277 8.02 25.21 1.76
C PHE A 277 7.05 25.72 0.69
N TYR A 278 6.06 24.91 0.27
CA TYR A 278 5.11 25.37 -0.74
C TYR A 278 4.19 26.46 -0.20
N GLN A 279 3.98 27.49 -1.03
CA GLN A 279 3.08 28.60 -0.72
C GLN A 279 1.66 28.10 -0.46
N GLY A 280 1.04 28.63 0.60
CA GLY A 280 -0.30 28.23 1.05
C GLY A 280 -0.35 26.92 1.83
N ARG A 281 0.82 26.33 2.12
CA ARG A 281 0.96 25.13 2.96
C ARG A 281 1.61 25.48 4.30
N HIS A 282 2.73 24.86 4.68
CA HIS A 282 3.36 25.14 5.98
C HIS A 282 4.16 26.43 6.00
N GLU A 283 4.91 26.72 4.92
CA GLU A 283 5.78 27.90 4.79
C GLU A 283 6.79 28.04 5.96
N THR A 284 7.24 26.90 6.51
CA THR A 284 8.19 26.84 7.63
C THR A 284 9.64 26.79 7.17
N HIS A 285 9.89 26.42 5.91
CA HIS A 285 11.21 26.29 5.31
C HIS A 285 11.27 27.08 3.99
N PRO A 286 12.47 27.57 3.59
CA PRO A 286 12.59 28.40 2.38
C PRO A 286 12.59 27.62 1.07
N ASP A 287 13.03 26.34 1.09
CA ASP A 287 13.28 25.55 -0.12
C ASP A 287 13.31 24.03 0.15
N ALA A 288 13.40 23.25 -0.91
CA ALA A 288 13.43 21.80 -0.87
C ALA A 288 14.67 21.23 -0.14
N ALA A 289 15.86 21.82 -0.35
CA ALA A 289 17.10 21.35 0.28
C ALA A 289 17.04 21.50 1.81
N THR A 290 16.56 22.66 2.29
CA THR A 290 16.39 22.92 3.74
C THR A 290 15.31 22.00 4.33
N SER A 291 14.20 21.78 3.62
CA SER A 291 13.11 20.90 4.02
C SER A 291 13.56 19.45 4.14
N SER A 292 14.28 18.95 3.14
CA SER A 292 14.83 17.59 3.11
C SER A 292 15.83 17.36 4.24
N ALA A 293 16.76 18.30 4.44
CA ALA A 293 17.72 18.25 5.55
C ALA A 293 17.00 18.22 6.92
N SER A 294 16.01 19.09 7.12
CA SER A 294 15.22 19.15 8.36
C SER A 294 14.47 17.85 8.62
N ALA A 295 13.82 17.27 7.61
CA ALA A 295 13.10 16.01 7.73
C ALA A 295 14.04 14.86 8.14
N VAL A 296 15.19 14.69 7.45
CA VAL A 296 16.17 13.64 7.78
C VAL A 296 16.77 13.86 9.17
N ILE A 297 17.15 15.08 9.53
CA ILE A 297 17.73 15.40 10.85
C ILE A 297 16.74 15.06 11.97
N ASN A 298 15.46 15.33 11.80
CA ASN A 298 14.45 15.09 12.82
C ASN A 298 13.88 13.67 12.81
N GLY A 299 14.25 12.81 11.85
CA GLY A 299 14.00 11.38 11.94
C GLY A 299 13.17 10.73 10.84
N THR A 300 12.78 11.45 9.78
CA THR A 300 12.16 10.86 8.59
C THR A 300 13.24 10.25 7.70
N ASP A 301 13.19 8.93 7.51
CA ASP A 301 14.24 8.18 6.84
C ASP A 301 13.97 7.96 5.36
N LEU A 302 12.71 7.79 4.97
CA LEU A 302 12.25 7.52 3.61
C LEU A 302 11.25 8.59 3.16
N GLU A 303 11.39 9.07 1.96
CA GLU A 303 10.43 9.99 1.37
C GLU A 303 9.49 9.30 0.38
N CYS A 304 8.19 9.53 0.53
CA CYS A 304 7.23 9.39 -0.57
C CYS A 304 7.10 10.74 -1.28
N GLY A 305 7.95 10.97 -2.26
CA GLY A 305 8.05 12.25 -2.96
C GLY A 305 9.31 12.34 -3.80
N VAL A 306 9.75 13.57 -4.06
CA VAL A 306 10.91 13.87 -4.92
C VAL A 306 11.92 14.83 -4.27
N GLU A 307 11.61 15.35 -3.08
CA GLU A 307 12.39 16.43 -2.46
C GLU A 307 13.74 15.94 -1.92
N TYR A 308 13.86 14.66 -1.53
CA TYR A 308 15.14 14.09 -1.11
C TYR A 308 16.19 14.07 -2.21
N ALA A 309 15.82 14.25 -3.48
CA ALA A 309 16.78 14.51 -4.55
C ALA A 309 17.65 15.75 -4.28
N HIS A 310 17.19 16.71 -3.44
CA HIS A 310 17.92 17.92 -3.04
C HIS A 310 18.82 17.73 -1.82
N LEU A 311 18.98 16.50 -1.31
CA LEU A 311 19.91 16.23 -0.20
C LEU A 311 21.38 16.39 -0.61
N ASP A 312 21.74 16.24 -1.89
CA ASP A 312 23.09 16.56 -2.39
C ASP A 312 23.38 18.06 -2.25
N GLU A 313 22.47 18.92 -2.69
CA GLU A 313 22.55 20.38 -2.48
C GLU A 313 22.60 20.73 -0.98
N ALA A 314 21.80 20.02 -0.15
CA ALA A 314 21.79 20.24 1.29
C ALA A 314 23.16 19.91 1.93
N VAL A 315 23.85 18.86 1.48
CA VAL A 315 25.22 18.53 1.91
C VAL A 315 26.22 19.60 1.43
N GLU A 316 26.15 20.02 0.18
CA GLU A 316 27.01 21.08 -0.37
C GLU A 316 26.86 22.41 0.38
N ARG A 317 25.63 22.73 0.82
CA ARG A 317 25.33 23.92 1.62
C ARG A 317 25.67 23.76 3.11
N GLY A 318 26.11 22.58 3.55
CA GLY A 318 26.42 22.29 4.96
C GLY A 318 25.20 22.22 5.89
N LEU A 319 24.00 22.01 5.34
CA LEU A 319 22.75 21.88 6.09
C LEU A 319 22.62 20.50 6.77
N ILE A 320 23.22 19.47 6.16
CA ILE A 320 23.24 18.11 6.67
C ILE A 320 24.59 17.47 6.34
N THR A 321 25.02 16.46 7.11
CA THR A 321 26.19 15.66 6.82
C THR A 321 25.84 14.34 6.16
N GLU A 322 26.74 13.80 5.33
CA GLU A 322 26.59 12.46 4.75
C GLU A 322 26.39 11.39 5.84
N HIS A 323 27.07 11.50 6.98
CA HIS A 323 26.90 10.60 8.13
C HIS A 323 25.44 10.58 8.64
N ARG A 324 24.74 11.72 8.60
CA ARG A 324 23.33 11.75 9.01
C ARG A 324 22.42 11.04 7.99
N ILE A 325 22.73 11.19 6.70
CA ILE A 325 22.10 10.43 5.61
C ILE A 325 22.34 8.93 5.79
N ASP A 326 23.56 8.52 6.11
CA ASP A 326 23.91 7.12 6.39
C ASP A 326 23.07 6.53 7.52
N THR A 327 22.83 7.29 8.58
CA THR A 327 22.01 6.85 9.71
C THR A 327 20.57 6.51 9.29
N SER A 328 19.98 7.28 8.40
CA SER A 328 18.63 7.04 7.88
C SER A 328 18.63 5.90 6.86
N LEU A 329 19.52 5.93 5.88
CA LEU A 329 19.61 4.88 4.86
C LEU A 329 19.91 3.50 5.46
N ARG A 330 20.70 3.43 6.52
CA ARG A 330 20.97 2.18 7.24
C ARG A 330 19.68 1.45 7.63
N ARG A 331 18.69 2.16 8.19
CA ARG A 331 17.40 1.57 8.57
C ARG A 331 16.64 1.02 7.37
N LEU A 332 16.73 1.69 6.23
CA LEU A 332 16.11 1.22 4.98
C LEU A 332 16.78 -0.05 4.47
N LEU A 333 18.10 -0.10 4.50
CA LEU A 333 18.85 -1.30 4.09
C LEU A 333 18.59 -2.47 5.05
N GLU A 334 18.58 -2.23 6.36
CA GLU A 334 18.23 -3.24 7.36
C GLU A 334 16.84 -3.83 7.08
N ALA A 335 15.85 -2.99 6.77
CA ALA A 335 14.49 -3.42 6.43
C ALA A 335 14.47 -4.31 5.18
N ARG A 336 15.18 -3.94 4.10
CA ARG A 336 15.26 -4.76 2.87
C ARG A 336 15.95 -6.09 3.11
N PHE A 337 17.00 -6.14 3.94
CA PHE A 337 17.65 -7.40 4.33
C PHE A 337 16.75 -8.25 5.22
N ALA A 338 16.06 -7.66 6.19
CA ALA A 338 15.13 -8.38 7.06
C ALA A 338 13.96 -9.00 6.27
N LEU A 339 13.48 -8.35 5.23
CA LEU A 339 12.47 -8.89 4.31
C LEU A 339 13.01 -10.02 3.40
N GLY A 340 14.35 -10.20 3.31
CA GLY A 340 14.97 -11.10 2.33
C GLY A 340 14.81 -10.62 0.89
N GLU A 341 14.49 -9.33 0.69
CA GLU A 341 14.27 -8.77 -0.63
C GLU A 341 15.54 -8.77 -1.48
N MET A 342 16.70 -8.63 -0.84
CA MET A 342 18.01 -8.66 -1.50
C MET A 342 18.64 -10.07 -1.57
N ASP A 343 17.94 -11.09 -1.11
CA ASP A 343 18.43 -12.48 -1.08
C ASP A 343 17.84 -13.33 -2.21
N ASP A 344 18.43 -14.52 -2.41
CA ASP A 344 17.88 -15.51 -3.32
C ASP A 344 16.54 -16.03 -2.77
N ASP A 345 15.52 -16.08 -3.61
CA ASP A 345 14.18 -16.58 -3.25
C ASP A 345 14.22 -17.99 -2.63
N ALA A 346 15.19 -18.83 -2.97
CA ALA A 346 15.34 -20.16 -2.41
C ALA A 346 15.65 -20.15 -0.89
N LEU A 347 16.24 -19.07 -0.39
CA LEU A 347 16.57 -18.87 1.03
C LEU A 347 15.39 -18.32 1.84
N VAL A 348 14.41 -17.70 1.17
CA VAL A 348 13.28 -17.04 1.79
C VAL A 348 12.09 -17.98 1.87
N PRO A 349 11.67 -18.45 3.06
CA PRO A 349 10.58 -19.43 3.18
C PRO A 349 9.26 -18.97 2.54
N TRP A 350 8.98 -17.67 2.58
CA TRP A 350 7.77 -17.05 2.05
C TRP A 350 7.67 -17.10 0.52
N SER A 351 8.76 -17.37 -0.20
CA SER A 351 8.78 -17.53 -1.65
C SER A 351 7.99 -18.75 -2.15
N ARG A 352 7.71 -19.69 -1.24
CA ARG A 352 6.95 -20.92 -1.53
C ARG A 352 5.45 -20.72 -1.54
N ILE A 353 4.97 -19.55 -1.12
CA ILE A 353 3.54 -19.22 -1.16
C ILE A 353 3.13 -19.09 -2.62
N SER A 354 2.20 -19.97 -3.06
CA SER A 354 1.74 -20.01 -4.47
C SER A 354 0.88 -18.79 -4.78
N ILE A 355 0.94 -18.32 -6.04
CA ILE A 355 0.03 -17.31 -6.56
C ILE A 355 -1.46 -17.75 -6.47
N ASP A 356 -1.73 -19.05 -6.47
CA ASP A 356 -3.08 -19.60 -6.31
C ASP A 356 -3.70 -19.31 -4.92
N THR A 357 -2.90 -18.83 -3.98
CA THR A 357 -3.37 -18.35 -2.66
C THR A 357 -4.20 -17.07 -2.80
N VAL A 358 -3.94 -16.28 -3.84
CA VAL A 358 -4.61 -14.99 -4.08
C VAL A 358 -6.10 -15.23 -4.37
N ASP A 359 -6.95 -14.59 -3.57
CA ASP A 359 -8.42 -14.70 -3.66
C ASP A 359 -8.92 -16.16 -3.67
N CYS A 360 -8.25 -17.05 -2.94
CA CYS A 360 -8.62 -18.46 -2.87
C CYS A 360 -9.92 -18.69 -2.10
N GLY A 361 -10.50 -19.88 -2.28
CA GLY A 361 -11.78 -20.22 -1.64
C GLY A 361 -11.78 -20.12 -0.10
N THR A 362 -10.63 -20.33 0.54
CA THR A 362 -10.50 -20.18 2.01
C THR A 362 -10.54 -18.72 2.42
N HIS A 363 -9.83 -17.84 1.72
CA HIS A 363 -9.82 -16.39 1.97
C HIS A 363 -11.21 -15.78 1.74
N ARG A 364 -11.90 -16.16 0.65
CA ARG A 364 -13.30 -15.72 0.39
C ARG A 364 -14.27 -16.17 1.49
N ARG A 365 -14.12 -17.39 2.04
CA ARG A 365 -14.94 -17.84 3.18
C ARG A 365 -14.66 -16.98 4.41
N MET A 366 -13.40 -16.67 4.71
CA MET A 366 -13.04 -15.80 5.83
C MET A 366 -13.61 -14.38 5.65
N ALA A 367 -13.58 -13.84 4.43
CA ALA A 367 -14.22 -12.55 4.12
C ALA A 367 -15.73 -12.57 4.37
N LEU A 368 -16.41 -13.65 3.97
CA LEU A 368 -17.84 -13.83 4.26
C LEU A 368 -18.11 -13.95 5.77
N ASP A 369 -17.29 -14.70 6.49
CA ASP A 369 -17.49 -14.94 7.92
C ASP A 369 -17.28 -13.66 8.75
N VAL A 370 -16.23 -12.87 8.45
CA VAL A 370 -16.03 -11.58 9.12
C VAL A 370 -17.14 -10.59 8.75
N THR A 371 -17.63 -10.59 7.51
CA THR A 371 -18.75 -9.76 7.09
C THR A 371 -19.99 -10.07 7.92
N ARG A 372 -20.31 -11.35 8.11
CA ARG A 372 -21.45 -11.78 8.96
C ARG A 372 -21.29 -11.33 10.41
N LYS A 373 -20.09 -11.47 10.97
CA LYS A 373 -19.79 -11.05 12.35
C LYS A 373 -19.80 -9.53 12.53
N SER A 374 -19.53 -8.77 11.47
CA SER A 374 -19.51 -7.30 11.53
C SER A 374 -20.89 -6.64 11.57
N MET A 375 -21.95 -7.38 11.27
CA MET A 375 -23.31 -6.85 11.27
C MET A 375 -23.83 -6.69 12.69
N VAL A 376 -24.23 -5.47 13.05
CA VAL A 376 -24.77 -5.14 14.38
C VAL A 376 -26.26 -4.90 14.28
N LEU A 377 -27.06 -5.72 14.97
CA LEU A 377 -28.51 -5.55 15.07
C LEU A 377 -28.83 -4.52 16.17
N LEU A 378 -29.07 -3.27 15.78
CA LEU A 378 -29.33 -2.18 16.72
C LEU A 378 -30.75 -2.24 17.33
N HIS A 379 -31.73 -2.69 16.54
CA HIS A 379 -33.13 -2.81 16.97
C HIS A 379 -33.86 -3.85 16.12
N ASN A 380 -34.75 -4.59 16.72
CA ASN A 380 -35.65 -5.51 16.04
C ASN A 380 -37.03 -5.50 16.72
N ASN A 381 -38.06 -5.15 15.99
CA ASN A 381 -39.45 -5.19 16.47
C ASN A 381 -40.11 -6.55 16.25
N GLY A 382 -39.33 -7.60 15.98
CA GLY A 382 -39.80 -8.95 15.72
C GLY A 382 -39.98 -9.32 14.25
N ILE A 383 -39.61 -8.40 13.30
CA ILE A 383 -39.69 -8.70 11.87
C ILE A 383 -38.52 -9.57 11.39
N LEU A 384 -37.40 -9.53 12.07
CA LEU A 384 -36.22 -10.35 11.77
C LEU A 384 -36.17 -11.60 12.66
N PRO A 385 -35.75 -12.76 12.13
CA PRO A 385 -35.31 -13.00 10.74
C PRO A 385 -36.49 -12.99 9.76
N LEU A 386 -36.23 -12.57 8.50
CA LEU A 386 -37.24 -12.62 7.44
C LEU A 386 -37.52 -14.07 7.05
N ASP A 387 -38.79 -14.37 6.78
CA ASP A 387 -39.16 -15.67 6.20
C ASP A 387 -38.84 -15.69 4.68
N LYS A 388 -38.23 -16.79 4.23
CA LYS A 388 -37.95 -16.97 2.79
C LYS A 388 -39.21 -17.01 1.92
N GLY A 389 -40.37 -17.31 2.49
CA GLY A 389 -41.67 -17.26 1.84
C GLY A 389 -42.21 -15.84 1.59
N ASP A 390 -41.60 -14.82 2.19
CA ASP A 390 -42.10 -13.45 2.17
C ASP A 390 -41.60 -12.59 1.00
N ALA A 391 -41.00 -13.18 -0.04
CA ALA A 391 -40.46 -12.45 -1.20
C ALA A 391 -41.45 -11.41 -1.77
N GLY A 392 -42.74 -11.72 -1.82
CA GLY A 392 -43.81 -10.82 -2.28
C GLY A 392 -44.11 -9.64 -1.34
N LYS A 393 -43.54 -9.61 -0.14
CA LYS A 393 -43.75 -8.55 0.86
C LYS A 393 -42.51 -7.65 1.01
N ILE A 394 -41.42 -7.95 0.28
CA ILE A 394 -40.14 -7.29 0.42
C ILE A 394 -39.86 -6.49 -0.86
N ALA A 395 -39.45 -5.23 -0.71
CA ALA A 395 -38.91 -4.41 -1.77
C ALA A 395 -37.53 -3.87 -1.36
N VAL A 396 -36.59 -3.87 -2.30
CA VAL A 396 -35.25 -3.30 -2.12
C VAL A 396 -35.21 -1.96 -2.81
N MET A 397 -34.78 -0.92 -2.12
CA MET A 397 -34.71 0.43 -2.65
C MET A 397 -33.37 1.09 -2.35
N GLY A 398 -32.98 2.02 -3.19
CA GLY A 398 -31.77 2.84 -3.05
C GLY A 398 -30.65 2.46 -4.02
N PRO A 399 -29.81 3.45 -4.39
CA PRO A 399 -28.73 3.27 -5.37
C PRO A 399 -27.67 2.27 -4.91
N ASN A 400 -27.34 2.24 -3.62
CA ASN A 400 -26.30 1.36 -3.05
C ASN A 400 -26.69 -0.14 -3.09
N ALA A 401 -27.96 -0.47 -3.33
CA ALA A 401 -28.40 -1.86 -3.39
C ALA A 401 -27.78 -2.64 -4.56
N VAL A 402 -27.36 -1.95 -5.61
CA VAL A 402 -26.76 -2.53 -6.84
C VAL A 402 -25.35 -2.02 -7.13
N ASP A 403 -24.82 -1.10 -6.32
CA ASP A 403 -23.49 -0.55 -6.52
C ASP A 403 -22.42 -1.52 -5.94
N SER A 404 -21.71 -2.20 -6.83
CA SER A 404 -20.63 -3.10 -6.46
C SER A 404 -19.33 -2.36 -6.13
N VAL A 405 -19.09 -1.18 -6.71
CA VAL A 405 -17.83 -0.44 -6.56
C VAL A 405 -17.78 0.29 -5.22
N MET A 406 -18.89 0.87 -4.80
CA MET A 406 -19.00 1.56 -3.50
C MET A 406 -18.59 0.63 -2.33
N GLN A 407 -18.90 -0.67 -2.42
CA GLN A 407 -18.57 -1.64 -1.38
C GLN A 407 -17.06 -1.85 -1.18
N TRP A 408 -16.24 -1.50 -2.17
CA TRP A 408 -14.79 -1.76 -2.10
C TRP A 408 -14.04 -0.76 -1.22
N GLY A 409 -14.56 0.45 -1.01
CA GLY A 409 -13.86 1.51 -0.27
C GLY A 409 -12.58 1.99 -0.94
N ASN A 410 -11.68 2.60 -0.16
CA ASN A 410 -10.35 3.02 -0.62
C ASN A 410 -9.30 1.93 -0.33
N TYR A 411 -8.13 2.01 -0.98
CA TYR A 411 -7.03 1.06 -0.85
C TYR A 411 -7.48 -0.40 -0.96
N LYS A 412 -8.11 -0.72 -2.07
CA LYS A 412 -8.70 -2.02 -2.37
C LYS A 412 -7.98 -2.75 -3.49
N GLY A 413 -8.05 -4.08 -3.48
CA GLY A 413 -7.83 -4.92 -4.65
C GLY A 413 -9.08 -5.04 -5.52
N VAL A 414 -9.05 -5.95 -6.47
CA VAL A 414 -10.19 -6.30 -7.32
C VAL A 414 -10.63 -7.72 -6.94
N PRO A 415 -11.78 -7.93 -6.29
CA PRO A 415 -12.25 -9.27 -5.97
C PRO A 415 -12.72 -9.97 -7.25
N ALA A 416 -12.65 -11.30 -7.29
CA ALA A 416 -13.14 -12.06 -8.44
C ALA A 416 -14.66 -11.89 -8.66
N HIS A 417 -15.41 -11.65 -7.58
CA HIS A 417 -16.83 -11.33 -7.60
C HIS A 417 -17.22 -10.46 -6.41
N THR A 418 -18.10 -9.49 -6.64
CA THR A 418 -18.69 -8.67 -5.59
C THR A 418 -20.19 -8.90 -5.55
N TYR A 419 -20.68 -9.49 -4.48
CA TYR A 419 -22.10 -9.63 -4.27
C TYR A 419 -22.72 -8.29 -3.86
N THR A 420 -23.64 -7.78 -4.69
CA THR A 420 -24.44 -6.62 -4.31
C THR A 420 -25.49 -6.99 -3.26
N ILE A 421 -26.01 -6.00 -2.54
CA ILE A 421 -27.08 -6.22 -1.54
C ILE A 421 -28.30 -6.87 -2.21
N LEU A 422 -28.70 -6.35 -3.38
CA LEU A 422 -29.83 -6.91 -4.13
C LEU A 422 -29.58 -8.35 -4.58
N GLU A 423 -28.38 -8.65 -5.09
CA GLU A 423 -28.01 -10.01 -5.49
C GLU A 423 -28.05 -10.97 -4.32
N GLY A 424 -27.49 -10.59 -3.17
CA GLY A 424 -27.53 -11.40 -1.94
C GLY A 424 -28.95 -11.68 -1.43
N ILE A 425 -29.81 -10.66 -1.43
CA ILE A 425 -31.22 -10.80 -1.04
C ILE A 425 -31.95 -11.71 -2.02
N ARG A 426 -31.80 -11.51 -3.33
CA ARG A 426 -32.43 -12.35 -4.36
C ARG A 426 -31.97 -13.80 -4.29
N GLY A 427 -30.70 -14.02 -4.00
CA GLY A 427 -30.14 -15.37 -3.80
C GLY A 427 -30.71 -16.08 -2.58
N ALA A 428 -31.05 -15.36 -1.53
CA ALA A 428 -31.57 -15.93 -0.28
C ALA A 428 -33.11 -16.13 -0.27
N ILE A 429 -33.86 -15.21 -0.83
CA ILE A 429 -35.31 -15.10 -0.68
C ILE A 429 -36.05 -15.36 -2.01
N GLY A 430 -35.43 -15.05 -3.15
CA GLY A 430 -36.03 -15.09 -4.48
C GLY A 430 -36.19 -13.70 -5.11
N ASN A 431 -36.94 -13.63 -6.20
CA ASN A 431 -37.05 -12.38 -6.96
C ASN A 431 -37.86 -11.32 -6.19
N VAL A 432 -37.16 -10.34 -5.64
CA VAL A 432 -37.75 -9.16 -4.99
C VAL A 432 -37.69 -7.95 -5.95
N PRO A 433 -38.71 -7.07 -5.94
CA PRO A 433 -38.67 -5.83 -6.71
C PRO A 433 -37.55 -4.92 -6.21
N TYR A 434 -36.95 -4.19 -7.16
CA TYR A 434 -35.94 -3.19 -6.88
C TYR A 434 -36.31 -1.86 -7.55
N GLU A 435 -36.13 -0.78 -6.82
CA GLU A 435 -36.29 0.57 -7.33
C GLU A 435 -35.13 1.45 -6.80
N LYS A 436 -34.47 2.19 -7.68
CA LYS A 436 -33.35 3.06 -7.32
C LYS A 436 -33.78 4.21 -6.41
N GLY A 437 -34.91 4.82 -6.71
CA GLY A 437 -35.53 5.87 -5.90
C GLY A 437 -34.86 7.23 -5.97
N CYS A 438 -33.55 7.30 -5.81
CA CYS A 438 -32.77 8.56 -5.87
C CYS A 438 -31.38 8.31 -6.44
N GLU A 439 -30.70 9.39 -6.81
CA GLU A 439 -29.26 9.38 -7.11
C GLU A 439 -28.45 9.64 -5.82
N LEU A 440 -27.18 9.21 -5.79
CA LEU A 440 -26.26 9.54 -4.70
C LEU A 440 -25.84 11.01 -4.72
N LEU A 441 -25.74 11.57 -5.91
CA LEU A 441 -25.38 12.97 -6.15
C LEU A 441 -26.40 13.55 -7.14
N ASP A 442 -27.13 14.56 -6.72
CA ASP A 442 -27.94 15.39 -7.61
C ASP A 442 -27.08 16.51 -8.20
N ASN A 443 -26.14 16.12 -9.06
CA ASN A 443 -25.19 17.06 -9.65
C ASN A 443 -24.97 16.75 -11.13
N HIS A 444 -25.78 17.37 -11.99
CA HIS A 444 -25.68 17.27 -13.44
C HIS A 444 -24.32 17.75 -14.01
N VAL A 445 -23.52 18.45 -13.23
CA VAL A 445 -22.19 18.95 -13.66
C VAL A 445 -21.19 17.81 -13.89
N PHE A 446 -21.41 16.65 -13.29
CA PHE A 446 -20.54 15.48 -13.43
C PHE A 446 -21.10 14.37 -14.33
N ASP A 447 -22.11 14.63 -15.12
CA ASP A 447 -22.51 13.69 -16.17
C ASP A 447 -21.37 13.48 -17.16
N SER A 448 -20.90 12.24 -17.24
CA SER A 448 -19.82 11.90 -18.14
C SER A 448 -20.30 11.93 -19.58
N TYR A 449 -19.73 12.80 -20.39
CA TYR A 449 -20.00 12.84 -21.83
C TYR A 449 -19.61 11.54 -22.56
N TYR A 450 -18.72 10.72 -21.98
CA TYR A 450 -18.42 9.38 -22.49
C TYR A 450 -19.64 8.46 -22.52
N ASN A 451 -20.63 8.70 -21.65
CA ASN A 451 -21.89 7.95 -21.66
C ASN A 451 -22.88 8.45 -22.71
N LYS A 452 -22.57 9.58 -23.38
CA LYS A 452 -23.38 10.18 -24.45
C LYS A 452 -22.79 9.95 -25.85
N VAL A 453 -21.76 9.14 -25.96
CA VAL A 453 -21.15 8.74 -27.23
C VAL A 453 -21.88 7.54 -27.83
N SER A 454 -21.81 7.43 -29.16
CA SER A 454 -22.33 6.29 -29.90
C SER A 454 -21.34 5.86 -30.98
N HIS A 455 -21.33 4.58 -31.31
CA HIS A 455 -20.61 4.01 -32.44
C HIS A 455 -21.59 3.22 -33.30
N ASP A 456 -21.61 3.49 -34.60
CA ASP A 456 -22.54 2.88 -35.56
C ASP A 456 -24.01 2.88 -35.09
N GLY A 457 -24.44 3.99 -34.45
CA GLY A 457 -25.81 4.18 -33.95
C GLY A 457 -26.15 3.44 -32.68
N ARG A 458 -25.18 2.74 -32.02
CA ARG A 458 -25.33 2.07 -30.74
C ARG A 458 -24.67 2.90 -29.65
N PRO A 459 -25.26 3.01 -28.45
CA PRO A 459 -24.60 3.67 -27.31
C PRO A 459 -23.28 2.99 -26.97
N GLY A 460 -22.20 3.78 -26.84
CA GLY A 460 -20.88 3.29 -26.47
C GLY A 460 -19.79 3.63 -27.48
N MET A 461 -18.67 2.95 -27.40
CA MET A 461 -17.50 3.14 -28.25
C MET A 461 -17.01 1.81 -28.82
N LYS A 462 -16.30 1.88 -29.94
CA LYS A 462 -15.49 0.79 -30.45
C LYS A 462 -14.06 0.94 -29.91
N ALA A 463 -13.51 -0.11 -29.34
CA ALA A 463 -12.10 -0.19 -28.95
C ALA A 463 -11.32 -1.06 -29.94
N THR A 464 -10.16 -0.60 -30.36
CA THR A 464 -9.20 -1.36 -31.19
C THR A 464 -7.87 -1.41 -30.44
N TYR A 465 -7.30 -2.62 -30.28
CA TYR A 465 -6.12 -2.86 -29.48
C TYR A 465 -4.96 -3.40 -30.33
N TRP A 466 -3.73 -3.01 -29.94
CA TRP A 466 -2.48 -3.52 -30.50
C TRP A 466 -1.55 -3.94 -29.34
N ASN A 467 -0.87 -5.09 -29.46
CA ASN A 467 0.13 -5.56 -28.49
C ASN A 467 1.51 -4.93 -28.77
N ASN A 468 1.55 -3.61 -28.95
CA ASN A 468 2.76 -2.80 -29.09
C ASN A 468 2.46 -1.35 -28.70
N MET A 469 3.51 -0.53 -28.59
CA MET A 469 3.42 0.88 -28.18
C MET A 469 3.21 1.84 -29.37
N GLU A 470 3.26 1.35 -30.61
CA GLU A 470 3.25 2.16 -31.84
C GLU A 470 1.87 2.25 -32.51
N MET A 471 0.86 1.53 -32.02
CA MET A 471 -0.49 1.41 -32.63
C MET A 471 -0.41 0.98 -34.11
N ARG A 472 0.48 0.04 -34.44
CA ARG A 472 0.77 -0.38 -35.81
C ARG A 472 0.78 -1.91 -35.95
N GLY A 473 0.65 -2.36 -37.19
CA GLY A 473 0.70 -3.78 -37.52
C GLY A 473 -0.62 -4.49 -37.26
N GLU A 474 -0.53 -5.75 -36.84
CA GLU A 474 -1.69 -6.60 -36.61
C GLU A 474 -2.53 -6.11 -35.42
N VAL A 475 -3.83 -6.00 -35.63
CA VAL A 475 -4.80 -5.67 -34.57
C VAL A 475 -4.95 -6.88 -33.65
N ALA A 476 -4.63 -6.73 -32.38
CA ALA A 476 -4.72 -7.79 -31.38
C ALA A 476 -6.19 -8.15 -31.07
N ALA A 477 -7.05 -7.16 -30.94
CA ALA A 477 -8.48 -7.35 -30.72
C ALA A 477 -9.28 -6.09 -31.06
N THR A 478 -10.58 -6.26 -31.28
CA THR A 478 -11.58 -5.19 -31.30
C THR A 478 -12.71 -5.53 -30.32
N GLN A 479 -13.28 -4.51 -29.67
CA GLN A 479 -14.36 -4.67 -28.72
C GLN A 479 -15.37 -3.53 -28.85
N GLU A 480 -16.65 -3.87 -28.83
CA GLU A 480 -17.71 -2.87 -28.63
C GLU A 480 -17.90 -2.66 -27.13
N LEU A 481 -17.72 -1.42 -26.69
CA LEU A 481 -17.88 -1.00 -25.30
C LEU A 481 -19.26 -0.37 -25.14
N PRO A 482 -20.20 -1.05 -24.46
CA PRO A 482 -21.52 -0.46 -24.22
C PRO A 482 -21.46 0.72 -23.25
N SER A 483 -22.41 1.65 -23.33
CA SER A 483 -22.59 2.69 -22.31
C SER A 483 -23.33 2.10 -21.07
N PRO A 484 -22.98 2.49 -19.84
CA PRO A 484 -21.88 3.38 -19.46
C PRO A 484 -20.51 2.75 -19.63
N ILE A 485 -19.54 3.54 -20.09
CA ILE A 485 -18.18 3.05 -20.33
C ILE A 485 -17.43 2.96 -19.01
N SER A 486 -16.94 1.78 -18.70
CA SER A 486 -16.07 1.52 -17.55
C SER A 486 -14.87 0.71 -18.01
N LEU A 487 -13.67 1.31 -17.90
CA LEU A 487 -12.41 0.72 -18.33
C LEU A 487 -11.48 0.52 -17.13
N SER A 488 -11.58 -0.63 -16.52
CA SER A 488 -10.63 -1.02 -15.46
C SER A 488 -10.29 -2.51 -15.62
N ASN A 489 -9.01 -2.81 -15.69
CA ASN A 489 -8.53 -4.19 -15.70
C ASN A 489 -7.99 -4.65 -14.33
N GLY A 490 -8.00 -3.78 -13.35
CA GLY A 490 -7.46 -4.06 -12.01
C GLY A 490 -5.98 -4.44 -11.99
N GLY A 491 -5.26 -4.29 -13.13
CA GLY A 491 -3.84 -4.63 -13.25
C GLY A 491 -3.53 -6.12 -13.46
N HIS A 492 -4.52 -7.02 -13.47
CA HIS A 492 -4.33 -8.47 -13.63
C HIS A 492 -5.24 -9.12 -14.68
N THR A 493 -6.19 -8.37 -15.20
CA THR A 493 -7.11 -8.87 -16.21
C THR A 493 -6.87 -8.12 -17.51
N VAL A 494 -6.74 -8.84 -18.63
CA VAL A 494 -6.68 -8.20 -19.94
C VAL A 494 -8.01 -7.51 -20.26
N PHE A 495 -7.97 -6.44 -21.03
CA PHE A 495 -9.18 -5.72 -21.42
C PHE A 495 -10.13 -6.57 -22.28
N THR A 496 -9.54 -7.41 -23.11
CA THR A 496 -10.27 -8.39 -23.90
C THR A 496 -9.33 -9.54 -24.34
N SER A 497 -9.87 -10.67 -24.76
CA SER A 497 -9.08 -11.80 -25.24
C SER A 497 -8.15 -11.39 -26.38
N GLY A 498 -6.89 -11.83 -26.32
CA GLY A 498 -5.87 -11.50 -27.29
C GLY A 498 -5.05 -10.24 -27.00
N VAL A 499 -5.46 -9.42 -26.03
CA VAL A 499 -4.72 -8.23 -25.60
C VAL A 499 -3.79 -8.58 -24.44
N GLY A 500 -2.54 -8.09 -24.48
CA GLY A 500 -1.59 -8.26 -23.40
C GLY A 500 -1.98 -7.48 -22.15
N LEU A 501 -1.45 -7.88 -20.98
CA LEU A 501 -1.54 -7.09 -19.75
C LEU A 501 -0.68 -5.82 -19.81
N GLU A 502 0.42 -5.90 -20.54
CA GLU A 502 1.43 -4.85 -20.66
C GLU A 502 1.84 -4.68 -22.13
N ASN A 503 2.47 -3.55 -22.44
CA ASN A 503 2.96 -3.21 -23.77
C ASN A 503 1.89 -3.27 -24.85
N PHE A 504 0.70 -2.80 -24.54
CA PHE A 504 -0.40 -2.66 -25.48
C PHE A 504 -0.84 -1.21 -25.60
N THR A 505 -1.50 -0.90 -26.71
CA THR A 505 -2.17 0.40 -26.94
C THR A 505 -3.60 0.17 -27.38
N ALA A 506 -4.45 1.18 -27.19
CA ALA A 506 -5.82 1.13 -27.60
C ALA A 506 -6.27 2.46 -28.20
N VAL A 507 -7.15 2.38 -29.21
CA VAL A 507 -7.90 3.52 -29.74
C VAL A 507 -9.38 3.29 -29.46
N TYR A 508 -10.04 4.28 -28.89
CA TYR A 508 -11.47 4.29 -28.60
C TYR A 508 -12.17 5.28 -29.52
N GLU A 509 -13.08 4.80 -30.34
CA GLU A 509 -13.77 5.58 -31.35
C GLU A 509 -15.26 5.68 -31.05
N GLY A 510 -15.80 6.88 -31.11
CA GLY A 510 -17.23 7.15 -30.95
C GLY A 510 -17.61 8.52 -31.44
N THR A 511 -18.88 8.73 -31.74
CA THR A 511 -19.45 10.00 -32.13
C THR A 511 -20.18 10.63 -30.95
N PHE A 512 -19.75 11.81 -30.56
CA PHE A 512 -20.41 12.65 -29.56
C PHE A 512 -21.31 13.68 -30.28
N ARG A 513 -22.54 13.81 -29.81
CA ARG A 513 -23.46 14.88 -30.26
C ARG A 513 -23.79 15.75 -29.05
N PRO A 514 -23.27 16.97 -28.98
CA PRO A 514 -23.64 17.89 -27.91
C PRO A 514 -25.13 18.27 -27.97
N GLU A 515 -25.76 18.37 -26.81
CA GLU A 515 -27.17 18.79 -26.70
C GLU A 515 -27.31 20.28 -26.89
N VAL A 516 -26.29 21.04 -26.63
CA VAL A 516 -26.23 22.50 -26.74
C VAL A 516 -25.01 22.89 -27.57
N SER A 517 -25.20 23.81 -28.47
CA SER A 517 -24.09 24.42 -29.23
C SER A 517 -23.47 25.50 -28.34
N ASP A 518 -22.33 25.21 -27.72
CA ASP A 518 -21.55 26.19 -26.99
C ASP A 518 -20.12 26.28 -27.56
N LYS A 519 -19.45 27.43 -27.31
CA LYS A 519 -18.12 27.71 -27.88
C LYS A 519 -17.02 27.17 -27.01
#